data_a611465077064e074158e5350eee5204
#
_entry.id   a611465077064e074158e5350eee5204
#
_cell.length_a   1.000
_cell.length_b   1.000
_cell.length_c   1.000
_cell.angle_alpha   90.00
_cell.angle_beta   90.00
_cell.angle_gamma   90.00
#
_symmetry.space_group_name_H-M   'P 1'
#
loop_
_entity.id
_entity.type
_entity.pdbx_description
1 polymer ?
#
loop_
_entity_poly.entity_id
_entity_poly.type
_entity_poly.pdbx_seq_one_letter_code
_entity_poly.pdbx_strand_id
1 'polypeptide(L)'
;GPEEKCTGAVLKSGTVYMTQHIGDTDRVESIGFLTDALNHLMHLVGMTTTNVVACDLHPDFLTTELGEKLAEEWDVALVRVQHHHAHLAALEADNTLGGNTDIVCITADGFGFGPDGTAWGGEVLSGSFRNFERLGGLEPKSLPGGDLAATYGARSVVGILNPDEVERAFDILDGLPIGSGLRLESGSLSLLVEAKSRNVNTIRSSSAGRYLDAVSTLLGVCSENSYDGECPMKLEAVARPSELRLRPVLKKINGRTVLDTSDALSQVLDLIERREGIPEIAYAAQWYLGEALGKIACMYAVEKGIGHIGFSGGVALNRIITRAVKECVEGEKLIPVFHRRVPPGDGGVSLGQVAVGLAAISDWTA
;
A
#
# COMPACT_ATOMS: atom_id res chain seq x y z
N GLY A 1 -5.46 6.00 -13.70
CA GLY A 1 -4.46 5.63 -12.66
C GLY A 1 -4.58 6.51 -11.44
N PRO A 2 -3.82 6.24 -10.37
CA PRO A 2 -3.75 7.08 -9.18
C PRO A 2 -2.91 8.34 -9.44
N GLU A 3 -2.60 9.11 -8.39
CA GLU A 3 -1.76 10.30 -8.52
C GLU A 3 -0.27 9.96 -8.67
N GLU A 4 0.23 9.04 -7.85
CA GLU A 4 1.63 8.63 -7.88
C GLU A 4 1.89 7.57 -8.96
N LYS A 5 3.06 7.63 -9.61
CA LYS A 5 3.53 6.65 -10.61
C LYS A 5 2.46 6.31 -11.66
N CYS A 6 1.68 7.30 -12.04
CA CYS A 6 0.47 7.17 -12.84
C CYS A 6 0.73 6.52 -14.21
N THR A 7 -0.22 5.73 -14.65
CA THR A 7 -0.43 5.27 -16.03
C THR A 7 -1.88 5.45 -16.40
N GLY A 8 -2.17 5.56 -17.70
CA GLY A 8 -3.54 5.47 -18.24
C GLY A 8 -3.77 4.11 -18.89
N ALA A 9 -5.03 3.69 -19.02
CA ALA A 9 -5.37 2.47 -19.71
C ALA A 9 -6.70 2.61 -20.47
N VAL A 10 -6.81 1.93 -21.62
CA VAL A 10 -8.05 1.79 -22.37
C VAL A 10 -8.30 0.32 -22.71
N LEU A 11 -9.57 -0.07 -22.69
CA LEU A 11 -10.00 -1.41 -23.07
C LEU A 11 -10.74 -1.37 -24.40
N LYS A 12 -10.32 -2.20 -25.34
CA LYS A 12 -11.01 -2.41 -26.61
C LYS A 12 -11.01 -3.88 -27.00
N SER A 13 -12.18 -4.41 -27.30
CA SER A 13 -12.35 -5.80 -27.81
C SER A 13 -11.64 -6.85 -26.93
N GLY A 14 -11.75 -6.72 -25.59
CA GLY A 14 -11.15 -7.65 -24.64
C GLY A 14 -9.65 -7.47 -24.40
N THR A 15 -9.02 -6.49 -25.04
CA THR A 15 -7.59 -6.17 -24.85
C THR A 15 -7.44 -4.83 -24.15
N VAL A 16 -6.65 -4.82 -23.08
CA VAL A 16 -6.27 -3.60 -22.38
C VAL A 16 -4.96 -3.07 -22.95
N TYR A 17 -4.95 -1.81 -23.31
CA TYR A 17 -3.78 -1.05 -23.75
C TYR A 17 -3.44 -0.04 -22.67
N MET A 18 -2.19 0.01 -22.24
CA MET A 18 -1.70 0.93 -21.23
C MET A 18 -0.77 1.96 -21.84
N THR A 19 -0.77 3.18 -21.31
CA THR A 19 0.22 4.20 -21.66
C THR A 19 1.59 3.79 -21.13
N GLN A 20 2.63 4.52 -21.55
CA GLN A 20 3.88 4.55 -20.81
C GLN A 20 3.64 5.08 -19.39
N HIS A 21 4.64 4.90 -18.53
CA HIS A 21 4.68 5.54 -17.21
C HIS A 21 4.70 7.07 -17.38
N ILE A 22 3.75 7.75 -16.74
CA ILE A 22 3.63 9.22 -16.75
C ILE A 22 4.43 9.84 -15.61
N GLY A 23 4.47 9.18 -14.45
CA GLY A 23 5.00 9.69 -13.19
C GLY A 23 3.92 10.27 -12.32
N ASP A 24 4.31 11.17 -11.41
CA ASP A 24 3.40 11.76 -10.46
C ASP A 24 2.58 12.86 -11.12
N THR A 25 1.27 12.82 -10.89
CA THR A 25 0.29 13.70 -11.54
C THR A 25 -0.27 14.75 -10.58
N ASP A 26 0.57 15.19 -9.65
CA ASP A 26 0.33 16.28 -8.69
C ASP A 26 0.39 17.68 -9.31
N ARG A 27 0.69 17.77 -10.64
CA ARG A 27 0.82 19.02 -11.40
C ARG A 27 -0.01 19.00 -12.67
N VAL A 28 -0.46 20.18 -13.07
CA VAL A 28 -1.28 20.37 -14.28
C VAL A 28 -0.55 19.89 -15.54
N GLU A 29 0.76 20.09 -15.60
CA GLU A 29 1.58 19.66 -16.73
C GLU A 29 1.59 18.12 -16.85
N SER A 30 1.70 17.40 -15.75
CA SER A 30 1.67 15.93 -15.75
C SER A 30 0.30 15.40 -16.18
N ILE A 31 -0.79 16.07 -15.76
CA ILE A 31 -2.15 15.76 -16.24
C ILE A 31 -2.28 16.01 -17.75
N GLY A 32 -1.65 17.06 -18.28
CA GLY A 32 -1.56 17.31 -19.71
C GLY A 32 -0.91 16.12 -20.43
N PHE A 33 0.23 15.64 -19.96
CA PHE A 33 0.91 14.46 -20.54
C PHE A 33 0.05 13.19 -20.46
N LEU A 34 -0.65 12.95 -19.34
CA LEU A 34 -1.57 11.82 -19.22
C LEU A 34 -2.69 11.91 -20.24
N THR A 35 -3.29 13.09 -20.41
CA THR A 35 -4.37 13.35 -21.36
C THR A 35 -3.91 13.12 -22.80
N ASP A 36 -2.75 13.65 -23.17
CA ASP A 36 -2.17 13.46 -24.51
C ASP A 36 -1.85 11.99 -24.78
N ALA A 37 -1.28 11.29 -23.79
CA ALA A 37 -0.98 9.87 -23.90
C ALA A 37 -2.24 9.01 -24.08
N LEU A 38 -3.31 9.31 -23.33
CA LEU A 38 -4.61 8.63 -23.47
C LEU A 38 -5.24 8.89 -24.84
N ASN A 39 -5.28 10.15 -25.31
CA ASN A 39 -5.80 10.52 -26.60
C ASN A 39 -5.03 9.83 -27.74
N HIS A 40 -3.69 9.82 -27.65
CA HIS A 40 -2.85 9.12 -28.62
C HIS A 40 -3.12 7.62 -28.63
N LEU A 41 -3.21 7.01 -27.45
CA LEU A 41 -3.50 5.59 -27.31
C LEU A 41 -4.87 5.22 -27.88
N MET A 42 -5.92 6.00 -27.58
CA MET A 42 -7.26 5.81 -28.14
C MET A 42 -7.23 5.93 -29.67
N HIS A 43 -6.51 6.91 -30.23
CA HIS A 43 -6.36 7.06 -31.66
C HIS A 43 -5.67 5.84 -32.28
N LEU A 44 -4.56 5.35 -31.70
CA LEU A 44 -3.82 4.17 -32.18
C LEU A 44 -4.70 2.91 -32.24
N VAL A 45 -5.56 2.72 -31.24
CA VAL A 45 -6.46 1.56 -31.21
C VAL A 45 -7.79 1.82 -31.93
N GLY A 46 -7.97 3.00 -32.54
CA GLY A 46 -9.17 3.37 -33.30
C GLY A 46 -10.41 3.50 -32.39
N MET A 47 -10.27 4.09 -31.20
CA MET A 47 -11.37 4.47 -30.31
C MET A 47 -11.63 5.98 -30.43
N THR A 48 -12.91 6.35 -30.56
CA THR A 48 -13.36 7.77 -30.57
C THR A 48 -14.19 8.12 -29.35
N THR A 49 -14.66 7.13 -28.61
CA THR A 49 -15.44 7.24 -27.38
C THR A 49 -15.25 5.99 -26.54
N THR A 50 -15.79 6.00 -25.33
CA THR A 50 -15.82 4.86 -24.41
C THR A 50 -17.23 4.63 -23.86
N ASN A 51 -17.46 3.54 -23.16
CA ASN A 51 -18.74 3.24 -22.49
C ASN A 51 -18.71 3.63 -21.00
N VAL A 52 -17.53 3.80 -20.43
CA VAL A 52 -17.32 4.10 -19.01
C VAL A 52 -15.96 4.74 -18.82
N VAL A 53 -15.86 5.64 -17.85
CA VAL A 53 -14.60 6.16 -17.32
C VAL A 53 -14.42 5.63 -15.90
N ALA A 54 -13.22 5.17 -15.58
CA ALA A 54 -12.86 4.74 -14.23
C ALA A 54 -11.69 5.57 -13.69
N CYS A 55 -11.80 6.04 -12.45
CA CYS A 55 -10.76 6.79 -11.75
C CYS A 55 -10.60 6.30 -10.31
N ASP A 56 -9.64 6.87 -9.58
CA ASP A 56 -9.45 6.55 -8.15
C ASP A 56 -10.64 7.07 -7.30
N LEU A 57 -10.81 6.47 -6.12
CA LEU A 57 -11.81 6.91 -5.15
C LEU A 57 -11.41 8.23 -4.47
N HIS A 58 -10.11 8.56 -4.44
CA HIS A 58 -9.61 9.76 -3.76
C HIS A 58 -10.21 11.02 -4.39
N PRO A 59 -10.89 11.89 -3.62
CA PRO A 59 -11.64 13.01 -4.17
C PRO A 59 -10.74 14.13 -4.71
N ASP A 60 -9.55 14.30 -4.14
CA ASP A 60 -8.68 15.45 -4.39
C ASP A 60 -7.55 15.16 -5.39
N PHE A 61 -7.49 13.96 -5.99
CA PHE A 61 -6.51 13.67 -7.02
C PHE A 61 -6.85 14.39 -8.32
N LEU A 62 -5.88 15.01 -8.98
CA LEU A 62 -6.06 15.61 -10.31
C LEU A 62 -6.48 14.58 -11.37
N THR A 63 -6.07 13.32 -11.19
CA THR A 63 -6.54 12.20 -12.05
C THR A 63 -8.02 11.90 -11.86
N THR A 64 -8.58 12.12 -10.66
CA THR A 64 -10.02 12.00 -10.39
C THR A 64 -10.79 13.13 -11.09
N GLU A 65 -10.30 14.37 -10.96
CA GLU A 65 -10.88 15.53 -11.66
C GLU A 65 -10.87 15.33 -13.19
N LEU A 66 -9.74 14.82 -13.74
CA LEU A 66 -9.67 14.44 -15.16
C LEU A 66 -10.71 13.39 -15.53
N GLY A 67 -10.87 12.36 -14.68
CA GLY A 67 -11.88 11.31 -14.89
C GLY A 67 -13.31 11.85 -14.93
N GLU A 68 -13.65 12.75 -14.02
CA GLU A 68 -14.95 13.44 -13.96
C GLU A 68 -15.20 14.23 -15.25
N LYS A 69 -14.23 15.04 -15.64
CA LYS A 69 -14.30 15.84 -16.87
C LYS A 69 -14.51 14.99 -18.11
N LEU A 70 -13.76 13.89 -18.24
CA LEU A 70 -13.87 12.98 -19.39
C LEU A 70 -15.22 12.25 -19.40
N ALA A 71 -15.75 11.86 -18.25
CA ALA A 71 -17.06 11.22 -18.15
C ALA A 71 -18.19 12.20 -18.57
N GLU A 72 -18.11 13.46 -18.15
CA GLU A 72 -19.04 14.51 -18.56
C GLU A 72 -18.93 14.82 -20.07
N GLU A 73 -17.71 15.00 -20.59
CA GLU A 73 -17.46 15.31 -22.00
C GLU A 73 -17.99 14.22 -22.95
N TRP A 74 -17.87 12.96 -22.56
CA TRP A 74 -18.32 11.83 -23.36
C TRP A 74 -19.73 11.33 -23.05
N ASP A 75 -20.40 11.95 -22.08
CA ASP A 75 -21.75 11.57 -21.60
C ASP A 75 -21.82 10.07 -21.22
N VAL A 76 -20.88 9.63 -20.38
CA VAL A 76 -20.78 8.24 -19.94
C VAL A 76 -20.69 8.13 -18.42
N ALA A 77 -20.95 6.93 -17.89
CA ALA A 77 -20.85 6.67 -16.47
C ALA A 77 -19.40 6.84 -15.96
N LEU A 78 -19.27 7.42 -14.75
CA LEU A 78 -18.03 7.45 -13.98
C LEU A 78 -18.08 6.38 -12.90
N VAL A 79 -17.02 5.54 -12.85
CA VAL A 79 -16.81 4.54 -11.79
C VAL A 79 -15.62 4.96 -10.94
N ARG A 80 -15.86 5.27 -9.67
CA ARG A 80 -14.80 5.54 -8.70
C ARG A 80 -14.37 4.23 -8.06
N VAL A 81 -13.11 3.86 -8.21
CA VAL A 81 -12.54 2.58 -7.80
C VAL A 81 -11.68 2.79 -6.57
N GLN A 82 -11.96 2.05 -5.49
CA GLN A 82 -11.11 2.07 -4.31
C GLN A 82 -9.71 1.54 -4.68
N HIS A 83 -8.67 2.22 -4.24
CA HIS A 83 -7.28 2.00 -4.63
C HIS A 83 -6.81 0.52 -4.48
N HIS A 84 -7.04 -0.06 -3.31
CA HIS A 84 -6.65 -1.46 -3.04
C HIS A 84 -7.52 -2.49 -3.77
N HIS A 85 -8.78 -2.14 -4.08
CA HIS A 85 -9.60 -2.93 -5.00
C HIS A 85 -9.02 -2.90 -6.41
N ALA A 86 -8.52 -1.75 -6.86
CA ALA A 86 -7.84 -1.68 -8.15
C ALA A 86 -6.55 -2.54 -8.18
N HIS A 87 -5.77 -2.58 -7.10
CA HIS A 87 -4.62 -3.49 -6.98
C HIS A 87 -5.00 -4.97 -7.08
N LEU A 88 -6.06 -5.38 -6.36
CA LEU A 88 -6.61 -6.74 -6.45
C LEU A 88 -7.05 -7.06 -7.88
N ALA A 89 -7.84 -6.19 -8.50
CA ALA A 89 -8.36 -6.38 -9.84
C ALA A 89 -7.25 -6.37 -10.91
N ALA A 90 -6.22 -5.54 -10.74
CA ALA A 90 -5.05 -5.54 -11.62
C ALA A 90 -4.31 -6.87 -11.57
N LEU A 91 -4.14 -7.45 -10.37
CA LEU A 91 -3.49 -8.74 -10.20
C LEU A 91 -4.28 -9.88 -10.86
N GLU A 92 -5.60 -9.91 -10.68
CA GLU A 92 -6.47 -10.90 -11.34
C GLU A 92 -6.42 -10.77 -12.86
N ALA A 93 -6.53 -9.55 -13.39
CA ALA A 93 -6.49 -9.29 -14.82
C ALA A 93 -5.15 -9.69 -15.44
N ASP A 94 -4.04 -9.39 -14.77
CA ASP A 94 -2.69 -9.74 -15.23
C ASP A 94 -2.44 -11.26 -15.26
N ASN A 95 -3.11 -12.00 -14.36
CA ASN A 95 -3.01 -13.46 -14.28
C ASN A 95 -4.13 -14.19 -15.01
N THR A 96 -5.05 -13.47 -15.69
CA THR A 96 -6.19 -14.04 -16.42
C THR A 96 -7.05 -14.99 -15.57
N LEU A 97 -7.26 -14.64 -14.30
CA LEU A 97 -8.08 -15.43 -13.35
C LEU A 97 -9.59 -15.29 -13.61
N GLY A 98 -9.97 -14.44 -14.56
CA GLY A 98 -11.32 -14.37 -15.10
C GLY A 98 -12.28 -13.42 -14.38
N GLY A 99 -11.91 -12.82 -13.26
CA GLY A 99 -12.68 -11.77 -12.57
C GLY A 99 -14.04 -12.18 -11.98
N ASN A 100 -14.41 -13.46 -12.10
CA ASN A 100 -15.66 -14.01 -11.58
C ASN A 100 -15.44 -14.96 -10.38
N THR A 101 -14.21 -15.18 -10.00
CA THR A 101 -13.83 -16.05 -8.88
C THR A 101 -13.11 -15.22 -7.87
N ASP A 102 -13.63 -15.14 -6.65
CA ASP A 102 -12.96 -14.40 -5.59
C ASP A 102 -11.57 -14.96 -5.30
N ILE A 103 -10.61 -14.06 -5.10
CA ILE A 103 -9.29 -14.37 -4.53
C ILE A 103 -9.15 -13.72 -3.17
N VAL A 104 -8.25 -14.21 -2.33
CA VAL A 104 -7.74 -13.44 -1.20
C VAL A 104 -6.50 -12.71 -1.68
N CYS A 105 -6.43 -11.40 -1.46
CA CYS A 105 -5.32 -10.56 -1.90
C CYS A 105 -4.76 -9.73 -0.74
N ILE A 106 -3.47 -9.83 -0.54
CA ILE A 106 -2.72 -8.89 0.30
C ILE A 106 -2.42 -7.69 -0.59
N THR A 107 -2.92 -6.51 -0.21
CA THR A 107 -2.63 -5.24 -0.88
C THR A 107 -1.87 -4.35 0.08
N ALA A 108 -0.54 -4.26 -0.12
CA ALA A 108 0.35 -3.56 0.79
C ALA A 108 1.05 -2.39 0.09
N ASP A 109 0.81 -1.19 0.63
CA ASP A 109 1.24 0.06 0.01
C ASP A 109 1.55 1.16 1.04
N GLY A 110 1.94 2.35 0.52
CA GLY A 110 2.10 3.58 1.29
C GLY A 110 0.80 4.23 1.69
N PHE A 111 -0.13 4.38 0.73
CA PHE A 111 -1.41 5.07 0.92
C PHE A 111 -2.44 4.62 -0.11
N GLY A 112 -3.68 4.50 0.33
CA GLY A 112 -4.86 4.39 -0.51
C GLY A 112 -6.07 4.91 0.26
N PHE A 113 -6.91 5.72 -0.37
CA PHE A 113 -8.08 6.30 0.27
C PHE A 113 -9.13 5.22 0.56
N GLY A 114 -9.42 5.01 1.84
CA GLY A 114 -10.42 4.06 2.30
C GLY A 114 -11.84 4.65 2.26
N PRO A 115 -12.87 3.85 1.95
CA PRO A 115 -14.26 4.30 1.97
C PRO A 115 -14.74 4.68 3.39
N ASP A 116 -13.97 4.34 4.41
CA ASP A 116 -14.17 4.70 5.82
C ASP A 116 -13.45 6.02 6.21
N GLY A 117 -12.86 6.72 5.23
CA GLY A 117 -12.12 7.97 5.43
C GLY A 117 -10.76 7.78 6.09
N THR A 118 -10.25 6.55 6.17
CA THR A 118 -8.92 6.24 6.70
C THR A 118 -7.91 5.97 5.56
N ALA A 119 -6.63 6.12 5.87
CA ALA A 119 -5.56 5.79 4.95
C ALA A 119 -5.25 4.29 5.03
N TRP A 120 -5.64 3.53 4.00
CA TRP A 120 -5.31 2.12 3.89
C TRP A 120 -3.91 1.94 3.30
N GLY A 121 -3.25 0.81 3.60
CA GLY A 121 -1.95 0.51 3.02
C GLY A 121 -1.35 -0.80 3.50
N GLY A 122 -2.11 -1.65 4.18
CA GLY A 122 -1.66 -2.98 4.61
C GLY A 122 -2.87 -3.88 4.80
N GLU A 123 -3.59 -4.17 3.70
CA GLU A 123 -4.90 -4.80 3.76
C GLU A 123 -4.85 -6.25 3.29
N VAL A 124 -5.72 -7.06 3.85
CA VAL A 124 -6.08 -8.37 3.31
C VAL A 124 -7.53 -8.27 2.85
N LEU A 125 -7.73 -8.38 1.55
CA LEU A 125 -9.02 -8.29 0.89
C LEU A 125 -9.44 -9.66 0.37
N SER A 126 -10.74 -9.90 0.23
CA SER A 126 -11.29 -10.95 -0.63
C SER A 126 -12.21 -10.31 -1.64
N GLY A 127 -12.16 -10.73 -2.88
CA GLY A 127 -13.03 -10.17 -3.91
C GLY A 127 -12.61 -10.53 -5.32
N SER A 128 -13.23 -9.82 -6.25
CA SER A 128 -13.04 -9.94 -7.70
C SER A 128 -13.14 -8.56 -8.36
N PHE A 129 -13.32 -8.48 -9.67
CA PHE A 129 -13.55 -7.20 -10.35
C PHE A 129 -14.82 -6.46 -9.89
N ARG A 130 -15.84 -7.20 -9.40
CA ARG A 130 -17.16 -6.63 -9.08
C ARG A 130 -17.21 -5.99 -7.69
N ASN A 131 -16.62 -6.64 -6.72
CA ASN A 131 -16.69 -6.23 -5.32
C ASN A 131 -15.49 -6.74 -4.54
N PHE A 132 -15.33 -6.22 -3.34
CA PHE A 132 -14.35 -6.69 -2.39
C PHE A 132 -14.86 -6.58 -0.95
N GLU A 133 -14.28 -7.40 -0.09
CA GLU A 133 -14.47 -7.39 1.36
C GLU A 133 -13.12 -7.20 2.04
N ARG A 134 -13.03 -6.27 2.99
CA ARG A 134 -11.85 -6.09 3.83
C ARG A 134 -11.88 -7.07 4.99
N LEU A 135 -11.00 -8.08 4.96
CA LEU A 135 -10.95 -9.17 5.92
C LEU A 135 -10.06 -8.85 7.13
N GLY A 136 -8.94 -8.19 6.90
CA GLY A 136 -7.93 -7.91 7.91
C GLY A 136 -6.81 -7.04 7.37
N GLY A 137 -5.64 -7.09 8.03
CA GLY A 137 -4.46 -6.33 7.62
C GLY A 137 -3.68 -5.78 8.81
N LEU A 138 -3.08 -4.60 8.67
CA LEU A 138 -2.40 -3.92 9.77
C LEU A 138 -3.40 -3.20 10.68
N GLU A 139 -3.08 -3.12 11.96
CA GLU A 139 -3.85 -2.33 12.93
C GLU A 139 -3.77 -0.84 12.57
N PRO A 140 -4.91 -0.15 12.36
CA PRO A 140 -4.88 1.28 12.07
C PRO A 140 -4.34 2.09 13.25
N LYS A 141 -3.30 2.89 13.00
CA LYS A 141 -2.64 3.77 13.97
C LYS A 141 -2.92 5.24 13.65
N SER A 142 -2.90 6.11 14.67
CA SER A 142 -3.03 7.56 14.49
C SER A 142 -1.65 8.16 14.27
N LEU A 143 -1.39 8.62 13.04
CA LEU A 143 -0.12 9.21 12.62
C LEU A 143 -0.22 10.73 12.70
N PRO A 144 0.64 11.41 13.50
CA PRO A 144 0.60 12.86 13.63
C PRO A 144 1.24 13.56 12.41
N GLY A 145 0.56 14.60 11.91
CA GLY A 145 1.07 15.50 10.87
C GLY A 145 0.55 15.23 9.45
N GLY A 146 -0.48 14.39 9.27
CA GLY A 146 -1.04 14.14 7.94
C GLY A 146 0.01 13.62 6.97
N ASP A 147 0.12 14.25 5.79
CA ASP A 147 1.06 13.87 4.72
C ASP A 147 2.54 13.94 5.13
N LEU A 148 2.88 14.80 6.11
CA LEU A 148 4.24 14.85 6.66
C LEU A 148 4.67 13.53 7.34
N ALA A 149 3.72 12.66 7.70
CA ALA A 149 4.05 11.33 8.21
C ALA A 149 4.63 10.41 7.12
N ALA A 150 4.37 10.69 5.84
CA ALA A 150 4.99 10.01 4.72
C ALA A 150 6.43 10.48 4.46
N THR A 151 6.70 11.76 4.75
CA THR A 151 8.03 12.36 4.57
C THR A 151 8.97 12.04 5.73
N TYR A 152 8.49 12.19 6.98
CA TYR A 152 9.35 12.09 8.18
C TYR A 152 9.03 10.84 9.00
N GLY A 153 9.91 9.85 8.95
CA GLY A 153 9.74 8.56 9.62
C GLY A 153 9.59 8.65 11.15
N ALA A 154 10.12 9.69 11.80
CA ALA A 154 9.90 9.94 13.22
C ALA A 154 8.42 10.09 13.60
N ARG A 155 7.59 10.64 12.69
CA ARG A 155 6.13 10.74 12.88
C ARG A 155 5.47 9.36 12.84
N SER A 156 5.97 8.47 11.99
CA SER A 156 5.54 7.08 11.94
C SER A 156 5.94 6.32 13.21
N VAL A 157 7.14 6.55 13.76
CA VAL A 157 7.57 5.99 15.05
C VAL A 157 6.62 6.41 16.17
N VAL A 158 6.37 7.74 16.32
CA VAL A 158 5.44 8.26 17.34
C VAL A 158 4.02 7.72 17.12
N GLY A 159 3.58 7.67 15.86
CA GLY A 159 2.23 7.23 15.50
C GLY A 159 1.97 5.76 15.81
N ILE A 160 2.94 4.89 15.58
CA ILE A 160 2.78 3.44 15.74
C ILE A 160 3.05 2.98 17.17
N LEU A 161 4.10 3.44 17.84
CA LEU A 161 4.46 3.02 19.19
C LEU A 161 3.40 3.42 20.22
N ASN A 162 3.33 2.67 21.32
CA ASN A 162 2.58 3.07 22.48
C ASN A 162 3.26 4.26 23.16
N PRO A 163 2.51 5.16 23.85
CA PRO A 163 3.08 6.39 24.43
C PRO A 163 4.25 6.17 25.38
N ASP A 164 4.22 5.11 26.17
CA ASP A 164 5.25 4.72 27.13
C ASP A 164 6.56 4.24 26.47
N GLU A 165 6.51 3.82 25.22
CA GLU A 165 7.67 3.36 24.46
C GLU A 165 8.28 4.46 23.56
N VAL A 166 7.56 5.56 23.38
CA VAL A 166 8.04 6.67 22.53
C VAL A 166 9.30 7.31 23.11
N GLU A 167 9.35 7.58 24.42
CA GLU A 167 10.55 8.09 25.09
C GLU A 167 11.74 7.15 24.88
N ARG A 168 11.55 5.86 25.15
CA ARG A 168 12.56 4.82 24.95
C ARG A 168 13.12 4.82 23.52
N ALA A 169 12.22 4.93 22.53
CA ALA A 169 12.62 4.97 21.12
C ALA A 169 13.49 6.19 20.82
N PHE A 170 13.17 7.36 21.37
CA PHE A 170 13.93 8.58 21.13
C PHE A 170 15.26 8.62 21.90
N ASP A 171 15.37 8.03 23.08
CA ASP A 171 16.65 7.83 23.77
C ASP A 171 17.61 6.98 22.92
N ILE A 172 17.09 5.94 22.25
CA ILE A 172 17.87 5.14 21.31
C ILE A 172 18.32 5.98 20.11
N LEU A 173 17.41 6.77 19.54
CA LEU A 173 17.69 7.60 18.38
C LEU A 173 18.71 8.71 18.67
N ASP A 174 18.66 9.32 19.85
CA ASP A 174 19.64 10.33 20.29
C ASP A 174 21.05 9.74 20.45
N GLY A 175 21.15 8.44 20.73
CA GLY A 175 22.41 7.70 20.81
C GLY A 175 23.00 7.29 19.46
N LEU A 176 22.28 7.46 18.35
CA LEU A 176 22.78 7.10 17.02
C LEU A 176 23.77 8.16 16.48
N PRO A 177 24.74 7.77 15.63
CA PRO A 177 25.68 8.70 15.01
C PRO A 177 24.95 9.84 14.28
N ILE A 178 25.45 11.07 14.44
CA ILE A 178 24.93 12.27 13.77
C ILE A 178 24.96 12.04 12.24
N GLY A 179 23.81 12.02 11.62
CA GLY A 179 23.62 11.74 10.18
C GLY A 179 22.34 10.99 9.86
N SER A 180 21.66 10.48 10.89
CA SER A 180 20.38 9.75 10.74
C SER A 180 19.19 10.64 10.36
N GLY A 181 19.37 11.95 10.17
CA GLY A 181 18.31 12.86 9.69
C GLY A 181 17.19 13.16 10.69
N LEU A 182 17.33 12.72 11.96
CA LEU A 182 16.32 13.01 12.99
C LEU A 182 16.44 14.47 13.44
N ARG A 183 16.00 15.40 12.62
CA ARG A 183 15.82 16.80 12.97
C ARG A 183 14.48 17.01 13.66
N LEU A 184 14.34 16.49 14.87
CA LEU A 184 13.34 17.00 15.77
C LEU A 184 13.96 18.21 16.48
N GLU A 185 13.44 19.40 16.21
CA GLU A 185 13.76 20.58 17.03
C GLU A 185 13.37 20.29 18.48
N SER A 186 14.15 20.80 19.42
CA SER A 186 13.85 20.68 20.86
C SER A 186 12.40 21.05 21.13
N GLY A 187 11.62 20.13 21.71
CA GLY A 187 10.18 20.28 21.95
C GLY A 187 9.24 19.70 20.89
N SER A 188 9.72 19.32 19.71
CA SER A 188 8.87 18.77 18.65
C SER A 188 8.31 17.39 19.01
N LEU A 189 9.04 16.57 19.78
CA LEU A 189 8.56 15.26 20.21
C LEU A 189 7.32 15.37 21.09
N SER A 190 7.37 16.23 22.12
CA SER A 190 6.22 16.43 23.01
C SER A 190 4.99 16.93 22.27
N LEU A 191 5.17 17.78 21.25
CA LEU A 191 4.08 18.24 20.40
C LEU A 191 3.49 17.11 19.54
N LEU A 192 4.31 16.21 19.00
CA LEU A 192 3.82 15.05 18.23
C LEU A 192 3.05 14.06 19.11
N VAL A 193 3.55 13.79 20.32
CA VAL A 193 2.88 12.93 21.30
C VAL A 193 1.56 13.57 21.73
N GLU A 194 1.54 14.87 21.99
CA GLU A 194 0.33 15.62 22.34
C GLU A 194 -0.69 15.63 21.17
N ALA A 195 -0.24 15.89 19.95
CA ALA A 195 -1.08 15.85 18.75
C ALA A 195 -1.74 14.48 18.60
N LYS A 196 -0.98 13.40 18.75
CA LYS A 196 -1.50 12.04 18.73
C LYS A 196 -2.52 11.79 19.84
N SER A 197 -2.20 12.15 21.09
CA SER A 197 -3.07 11.92 22.24
C SER A 197 -4.40 12.67 22.16
N ARG A 198 -4.38 13.87 21.58
CA ARG A 198 -5.56 14.71 21.36
C ARG A 198 -6.25 14.47 20.01
N ASN A 199 -5.71 13.60 19.18
CA ASN A 199 -6.19 13.36 17.82
C ASN A 199 -6.28 14.64 16.97
N VAL A 200 -5.29 15.54 17.11
CA VAL A 200 -5.20 16.80 16.39
C VAL A 200 -4.19 16.67 15.25
N ASN A 201 -4.61 17.06 14.05
CA ASN A 201 -3.79 16.90 12.82
C ASN A 201 -3.17 15.50 12.71
N THR A 202 -4.02 14.47 12.88
CA THR A 202 -3.64 13.06 12.74
C THR A 202 -4.45 12.42 11.64
N ILE A 203 -3.83 11.49 10.93
CA ILE A 203 -4.51 10.58 10.01
C ILE A 203 -4.52 9.18 10.59
N ARG A 204 -5.66 8.50 10.50
CA ARG A 204 -5.73 7.10 10.89
C ARG A 204 -5.31 6.22 9.72
N SER A 205 -4.26 5.39 9.92
CA SER A 205 -3.65 4.64 8.82
C SER A 205 -3.25 3.22 9.22
N SER A 206 -3.47 2.29 8.29
CA SER A 206 -2.96 0.92 8.30
C SER A 206 -1.78 0.71 7.32
N SER A 207 -1.04 1.76 7.03
CA SER A 207 0.04 1.77 6.03
C SER A 207 1.20 0.83 6.34
N ALA A 208 1.50 -0.07 5.41
CA ALA A 208 2.72 -0.89 5.44
C ALA A 208 3.97 -0.04 5.17
N GLY A 209 3.87 0.99 4.32
CA GLY A 209 4.95 1.94 4.07
C GLY A 209 5.37 2.65 5.36
N ARG A 210 4.42 3.15 6.14
CA ARG A 210 4.70 3.85 7.42
C ARG A 210 5.32 2.93 8.47
N TYR A 211 4.94 1.66 8.50
CA TYR A 211 5.63 0.67 9.33
C TYR A 211 7.11 0.52 8.92
N LEU A 212 7.39 0.40 7.63
CA LEU A 212 8.75 0.28 7.12
C LEU A 212 9.58 1.56 7.34
N ASP A 213 8.97 2.74 7.21
CA ASP A 213 9.61 4.02 7.54
C ASP A 213 9.99 4.10 9.02
N ALA A 214 9.09 3.66 9.91
CA ALA A 214 9.37 3.63 11.34
C ALA A 214 10.54 2.69 11.69
N VAL A 215 10.56 1.48 11.12
CA VAL A 215 11.67 0.54 11.28
C VAL A 215 12.98 1.13 10.75
N SER A 216 12.96 1.71 9.55
CA SER A 216 14.13 2.35 8.93
C SER A 216 14.69 3.47 9.81
N THR A 217 13.80 4.27 10.39
CA THR A 217 14.15 5.36 11.31
C THR A 217 14.78 4.83 12.59
N LEU A 218 14.15 3.86 13.27
CA LEU A 218 14.65 3.25 14.50
C LEU A 218 16.03 2.62 14.34
N LEU A 219 16.33 2.08 13.16
CA LEU A 219 17.63 1.49 12.83
C LEU A 219 18.67 2.52 12.36
N GLY A 220 18.31 3.80 12.26
CA GLY A 220 19.20 4.86 11.77
C GLY A 220 19.58 4.70 10.29
N VAL A 221 18.82 3.95 9.51
CA VAL A 221 19.08 3.71 8.08
C VAL A 221 18.61 4.88 7.22
N CYS A 222 17.38 5.33 7.47
CA CYS A 222 16.77 6.46 6.76
C CYS A 222 15.59 6.98 7.58
N SER A 223 15.48 8.30 7.75
CA SER A 223 14.42 8.93 8.56
C SER A 223 13.61 9.97 7.79
N GLU A 224 14.00 10.27 6.57
CA GLU A 224 13.33 11.25 5.69
C GLU A 224 13.24 10.68 4.27
N ASN A 225 12.03 10.63 3.73
CA ASN A 225 11.77 10.27 2.35
C ASN A 225 11.87 11.54 1.48
N SER A 226 12.89 11.63 0.63
CA SER A 226 13.00 12.69 -0.40
C SER A 226 12.24 12.34 -1.69
N TYR A 227 11.86 11.08 -1.84
CA TYR A 227 10.96 10.53 -2.84
C TYR A 227 10.20 9.34 -2.24
N ASP A 228 9.06 8.97 -2.83
CA ASP A 228 8.22 7.91 -2.31
C ASP A 228 8.94 6.56 -2.22
N GLY A 229 8.89 5.95 -1.01
CA GLY A 229 9.47 4.64 -0.73
C GLY A 229 10.99 4.63 -0.51
N GLU A 230 11.67 5.78 -0.38
CA GLU A 230 13.13 5.84 -0.18
C GLU A 230 13.59 5.07 1.06
N CYS A 231 12.96 5.32 2.21
CA CYS A 231 13.35 4.67 3.47
C CYS A 231 13.10 3.15 3.44
N PRO A 232 11.96 2.64 2.96
CA PRO A 232 11.75 1.21 2.73
C PRO A 232 12.77 0.56 1.79
N MET A 233 13.16 1.23 0.70
CA MET A 233 14.18 0.71 -0.24
C MET A 233 15.58 0.66 0.39
N LYS A 234 15.97 1.68 1.15
CA LYS A 234 17.23 1.67 1.90
C LYS A 234 17.23 0.60 2.98
N LEU A 235 16.08 0.39 3.66
CA LEU A 235 15.93 -0.68 4.64
C LEU A 235 16.12 -2.07 4.01
N GLU A 236 15.55 -2.32 2.83
CA GLU A 236 15.77 -3.55 2.08
C GLU A 236 17.25 -3.71 1.67
N ALA A 237 17.87 -2.63 1.21
CA ALA A 237 19.25 -2.66 0.72
C ALA A 237 20.27 -3.00 1.80
N VAL A 238 20.06 -2.61 3.06
CA VAL A 238 20.98 -2.94 4.17
C VAL A 238 20.70 -4.31 4.78
N ALA A 239 19.50 -4.87 4.57
CA ALA A 239 19.07 -6.11 5.19
C ALA A 239 19.92 -7.31 4.77
N ARG A 240 20.23 -8.19 5.71
CA ARG A 240 20.93 -9.47 5.47
C ARG A 240 20.13 -10.63 6.02
N PRO A 241 20.04 -11.74 5.26
CA PRO A 241 19.38 -12.95 5.74
C PRO A 241 19.89 -13.37 7.12
N SER A 242 18.97 -13.69 8.01
CA SER A 242 19.23 -14.04 9.40
C SER A 242 18.20 -15.05 9.89
N GLU A 243 18.55 -15.80 10.94
CA GLU A 243 17.62 -16.65 11.70
C GLU A 243 16.81 -15.85 12.74
N LEU A 244 17.11 -14.55 12.89
CA LEU A 244 16.36 -13.67 13.79
C LEU A 244 14.93 -13.55 13.31
N ARG A 245 13.97 -13.71 14.23
CA ARG A 245 12.54 -13.62 13.92
C ARG A 245 11.81 -12.81 14.97
N LEU A 246 10.95 -11.89 14.50
CA LEU A 246 9.93 -11.27 15.33
C LEU A 246 8.71 -12.19 15.41
N ARG A 247 7.94 -12.08 16.48
CA ARG A 247 6.74 -12.90 16.70
C ARG A 247 5.48 -12.08 16.38
N PRO A 248 4.70 -12.44 15.35
CA PRO A 248 3.48 -11.71 15.02
C PRO A 248 2.43 -11.80 16.13
N VAL A 249 1.95 -10.65 16.58
CA VAL A 249 0.81 -10.53 17.49
C VAL A 249 -0.42 -10.11 16.70
N LEU A 250 -1.40 -11.01 16.64
CA LEU A 250 -2.66 -10.78 15.93
C LEU A 250 -3.77 -10.45 16.93
N LYS A 251 -4.61 -9.49 16.56
CA LYS A 251 -5.76 -9.03 17.35
C LYS A 251 -7.05 -9.12 16.53
N LYS A 252 -8.19 -9.12 17.20
CA LYS A 252 -9.50 -8.92 16.56
C LYS A 252 -10.00 -7.50 16.84
N ILE A 253 -10.22 -6.71 15.76
CA ILE A 253 -10.80 -5.37 15.83
C ILE A 253 -11.99 -5.32 14.86
N ASN A 254 -13.18 -5.04 15.38
CA ASN A 254 -14.41 -4.97 14.59
C ASN A 254 -14.64 -6.20 13.68
N GLY A 255 -14.37 -7.40 14.20
CA GLY A 255 -14.50 -8.66 13.48
C GLY A 255 -13.33 -9.01 12.54
N ARG A 256 -12.42 -8.08 12.26
CA ARG A 256 -11.26 -8.28 11.38
C ARG A 256 -10.03 -8.73 12.18
N THR A 257 -9.19 -9.56 11.57
CA THR A 257 -7.89 -9.91 12.15
C THR A 257 -6.85 -8.89 11.72
N VAL A 258 -6.19 -8.25 12.69
CA VAL A 258 -5.18 -7.24 12.41
C VAL A 258 -3.87 -7.56 13.12
N LEU A 259 -2.76 -7.16 12.47
CA LEU A 259 -1.41 -7.26 13.02
C LEU A 259 -1.12 -6.07 13.92
N ASP A 260 -0.67 -6.33 15.14
CA ASP A 260 -0.18 -5.29 16.06
C ASP A 260 1.20 -4.79 15.66
N THR A 261 1.23 -3.66 14.97
CA THR A 261 2.49 -3.03 14.56
C THR A 261 3.22 -2.32 15.70
N SER A 262 2.53 -1.96 16.80
CA SER A 262 3.20 -1.41 17.99
C SER A 262 4.09 -2.45 18.63
N ASP A 263 3.56 -3.67 18.82
CA ASP A 263 4.34 -4.78 19.36
C ASP A 263 5.54 -5.14 18.49
N ALA A 264 5.40 -5.05 17.16
CA ALA A 264 6.52 -5.25 16.25
C ALA A 264 7.65 -4.23 16.47
N LEU A 265 7.33 -2.94 16.60
CA LEU A 265 8.34 -1.91 16.87
C LEU A 265 8.94 -2.07 18.27
N SER A 266 8.16 -2.47 19.29
CA SER A 266 8.67 -2.85 20.62
C SER A 266 9.74 -3.94 20.51
N GLN A 267 9.47 -5.01 19.76
CA GLN A 267 10.44 -6.08 19.54
C GLN A 267 11.70 -5.58 18.81
N VAL A 268 11.56 -4.65 17.86
CA VAL A 268 12.71 -4.00 17.20
C VAL A 268 13.54 -3.22 18.21
N LEU A 269 12.93 -2.45 19.11
CA LEU A 269 13.63 -1.72 20.17
C LEU A 269 14.41 -2.68 21.09
N ASP A 270 13.79 -3.80 21.51
CA ASP A 270 14.45 -4.83 22.30
C ASP A 270 15.71 -5.41 21.63
N LEU A 271 15.65 -5.62 20.31
CA LEU A 271 16.78 -6.13 19.55
C LEU A 271 17.91 -5.10 19.43
N ILE A 272 17.58 -3.82 19.25
CA ILE A 272 18.55 -2.73 19.24
C ILE A 272 19.29 -2.65 20.60
N GLU A 273 18.56 -2.70 21.72
CA GLU A 273 19.14 -2.69 23.06
C GLU A 273 20.03 -3.90 23.36
N ARG A 274 19.68 -5.07 22.80
CA ARG A 274 20.52 -6.27 22.84
C ARG A 274 21.74 -6.19 21.92
N ARG A 275 21.87 -5.10 21.17
CA ARG A 275 22.95 -4.85 20.19
C ARG A 275 23.03 -5.90 19.10
N GLU A 276 21.87 -6.43 18.68
CA GLU A 276 21.79 -7.24 17.47
C GLU A 276 22.19 -6.41 16.23
N GLY A 277 22.63 -7.06 15.19
CA GLY A 277 23.08 -6.39 13.98
C GLY A 277 21.95 -5.66 13.24
N ILE A 278 22.17 -4.42 12.86
CA ILE A 278 21.17 -3.62 12.10
C ILE A 278 20.69 -4.35 10.83
N PRO A 279 21.58 -4.97 10.00
CA PRO A 279 21.15 -5.69 8.82
C PRO A 279 20.25 -6.91 9.12
N GLU A 280 20.49 -7.59 10.23
CA GLU A 280 19.72 -8.75 10.69
C GLU A 280 18.37 -8.33 11.23
N ILE A 281 18.28 -7.22 11.98
CA ILE A 281 17.02 -6.63 12.45
C ILE A 281 16.19 -6.14 11.25
N ALA A 282 16.82 -5.44 10.30
CA ALA A 282 16.17 -4.97 9.09
C ALA A 282 15.54 -6.12 8.29
N TYR A 283 16.24 -7.25 8.17
CA TYR A 283 15.71 -8.46 7.55
C TYR A 283 14.51 -9.02 8.34
N ALA A 284 14.67 -9.18 9.66
CA ALA A 284 13.64 -9.76 10.53
C ALA A 284 12.34 -8.95 10.54
N ALA A 285 12.42 -7.61 10.55
CA ALA A 285 11.27 -6.72 10.55
C ALA A 285 10.49 -6.76 9.22
N GLN A 286 11.18 -6.87 8.09
CA GLN A 286 10.56 -7.03 6.78
C GLN A 286 9.95 -8.43 6.61
N TRP A 287 10.67 -9.46 7.03
CA TRP A 287 10.16 -10.83 7.05
C TRP A 287 8.88 -10.96 7.88
N TYR A 288 8.88 -10.37 9.07
CA TYR A 288 7.73 -10.32 9.97
C TYR A 288 6.47 -9.78 9.28
N LEU A 289 6.60 -8.66 8.54
CA LEU A 289 5.47 -8.05 7.84
C LEU A 289 4.86 -9.02 6.81
N GLY A 290 5.71 -9.63 5.98
CA GLY A 290 5.27 -10.57 4.95
C GLY A 290 4.65 -11.85 5.55
N GLU A 291 5.29 -12.43 6.56
CA GLU A 291 4.80 -13.63 7.25
C GLU A 291 3.45 -13.37 7.93
N ALA A 292 3.30 -12.23 8.61
CA ALA A 292 2.07 -11.91 9.34
C ALA A 292 0.89 -11.66 8.40
N LEU A 293 1.09 -10.86 7.33
CA LEU A 293 0.05 -10.65 6.32
C LEU A 293 -0.28 -11.95 5.59
N GLY A 294 0.72 -12.77 5.27
CA GLY A 294 0.53 -14.10 4.73
C GLY A 294 -0.33 -15.01 5.61
N LYS A 295 -0.06 -15.05 6.93
CA LYS A 295 -0.86 -15.82 7.90
C LYS A 295 -2.31 -15.35 7.95
N ILE A 296 -2.55 -14.03 7.97
CA ILE A 296 -3.91 -13.49 7.94
C ILE A 296 -4.62 -13.91 6.64
N ALA A 297 -3.96 -13.77 5.51
CA ALA A 297 -4.52 -14.14 4.22
C ALA A 297 -4.83 -15.65 4.12
N CYS A 298 -3.90 -16.52 4.55
CA CYS A 298 -4.10 -17.97 4.56
C CYS A 298 -5.29 -18.37 5.44
N MET A 299 -5.39 -17.78 6.63
CA MET A 299 -6.51 -18.06 7.55
C MET A 299 -7.86 -17.80 6.88
N TYR A 300 -8.02 -16.65 6.24
CA TYR A 300 -9.28 -16.32 5.55
C TYR A 300 -9.49 -17.09 4.25
N ALA A 301 -8.41 -17.40 3.51
CA ALA A 301 -8.50 -18.23 2.31
C ALA A 301 -9.02 -19.64 2.64
N VAL A 302 -8.52 -20.26 3.69
CA VAL A 302 -9.00 -21.55 4.18
C VAL A 302 -10.45 -21.45 4.66
N GLU A 303 -10.81 -20.43 5.43
CA GLU A 303 -12.18 -20.20 5.93
C GLU A 303 -13.19 -20.05 4.76
N LYS A 304 -12.80 -19.35 3.69
CA LYS A 304 -13.64 -19.10 2.51
C LYS A 304 -13.55 -20.20 1.43
N GLY A 305 -12.65 -21.18 1.58
CA GLY A 305 -12.41 -22.20 0.57
C GLY A 305 -11.74 -21.67 -0.71
N ILE A 306 -10.97 -20.59 -0.62
CA ILE A 306 -10.27 -19.92 -1.73
C ILE A 306 -8.85 -20.49 -1.81
N GLY A 307 -8.44 -20.99 -2.99
CA GLY A 307 -7.13 -21.61 -3.18
C GLY A 307 -6.01 -20.66 -3.58
N HIS A 308 -6.33 -19.43 -3.98
CA HIS A 308 -5.36 -18.47 -4.52
C HIS A 308 -5.19 -17.28 -3.56
N ILE A 309 -3.94 -16.93 -3.28
CA ILE A 309 -3.59 -15.73 -2.50
C ILE A 309 -2.71 -14.82 -3.34
N GLY A 310 -3.22 -13.62 -3.61
CA GLY A 310 -2.54 -12.57 -4.34
C GLY A 310 -1.68 -11.69 -3.43
N PHE A 311 -0.63 -11.07 -4.01
CA PHE A 311 0.14 -10.01 -3.36
C PHE A 311 0.39 -8.87 -4.35
N SER A 312 -0.10 -7.67 -4.03
CA SER A 312 -0.07 -6.46 -4.84
C SER A 312 0.19 -5.22 -3.96
N GLY A 313 0.39 -4.06 -4.58
CA GLY A 313 0.80 -2.81 -3.95
C GLY A 313 2.30 -2.58 -4.04
N GLY A 314 2.77 -1.36 -3.76
CA GLY A 314 4.18 -0.97 -3.87
C GLY A 314 5.11 -1.81 -3.01
N VAL A 315 4.64 -2.29 -1.86
CA VAL A 315 5.41 -3.16 -0.94
C VAL A 315 5.70 -4.54 -1.56
N ALA A 316 4.92 -4.99 -2.55
CA ALA A 316 5.19 -6.25 -3.25
C ALA A 316 6.44 -6.20 -4.14
N LEU A 317 7.06 -5.05 -4.32
CA LEU A 317 8.40 -4.90 -4.92
C LEU A 317 9.53 -5.34 -3.96
N ASN A 318 9.28 -5.33 -2.65
CA ASN A 318 10.27 -5.75 -1.65
C ASN A 318 10.45 -7.27 -1.66
N ARG A 319 11.66 -7.72 -1.95
CA ARG A 319 11.97 -9.15 -2.15
C ARG A 319 11.88 -9.97 -0.88
N ILE A 320 12.21 -9.37 0.28
CA ILE A 320 12.17 -10.06 1.57
C ILE A 320 10.72 -10.32 1.96
N ILE A 321 9.87 -9.30 1.86
CA ILE A 321 8.45 -9.38 2.19
C ILE A 321 7.74 -10.35 1.23
N THR A 322 8.00 -10.21 -0.08
CA THR A 322 7.42 -11.09 -1.12
C THR A 322 7.80 -12.54 -0.90
N ARG A 323 9.06 -12.79 -0.53
CA ARG A 323 9.53 -14.14 -0.20
C ARG A 323 8.84 -14.70 1.04
N ALA A 324 8.68 -13.89 2.10
CA ALA A 324 8.00 -14.31 3.33
C ALA A 324 6.52 -14.64 3.06
N VAL A 325 5.82 -13.81 2.28
CA VAL A 325 4.44 -14.09 1.83
C VAL A 325 4.38 -15.41 1.06
N LYS A 326 5.28 -15.59 0.09
CA LYS A 326 5.33 -16.80 -0.75
C LYS A 326 5.52 -18.05 0.09
N GLU A 327 6.55 -18.07 0.95
CA GLU A 327 6.84 -19.23 1.80
C GLU A 327 5.70 -19.54 2.78
N CYS A 328 5.03 -18.51 3.31
CA CYS A 328 3.87 -18.69 4.17
C CYS A 328 2.68 -19.34 3.41
N VAL A 329 2.37 -18.84 2.22
CA VAL A 329 1.24 -19.33 1.40
C VAL A 329 1.49 -20.75 0.91
N GLU A 330 2.70 -21.04 0.42
CA GLU A 330 3.09 -22.38 -0.04
C GLU A 330 3.11 -23.39 1.14
N GLY A 331 3.50 -22.95 2.34
CA GLY A 331 3.48 -23.76 3.56
C GLY A 331 2.08 -24.27 3.93
N GLU A 332 1.04 -23.48 3.66
CA GLU A 332 -0.37 -23.84 3.84
C GLU A 332 -0.97 -24.56 2.62
N LYS A 333 -0.14 -24.91 1.63
CA LYS A 333 -0.54 -25.59 0.38
C LYS A 333 -1.54 -24.79 -0.47
N LEU A 334 -1.49 -23.45 -0.35
CA LEU A 334 -2.22 -22.50 -1.18
C LEU A 334 -1.33 -22.01 -2.32
N ILE A 335 -1.94 -21.37 -3.31
CA ILE A 335 -1.26 -20.94 -4.53
C ILE A 335 -0.98 -19.43 -4.44
N PRO A 336 0.30 -19.00 -4.31
CA PRO A 336 0.64 -17.60 -4.36
C PRO A 336 0.55 -17.05 -5.79
N VAL A 337 -0.07 -15.88 -5.93
CA VAL A 337 -0.26 -15.17 -7.20
C VAL A 337 0.46 -13.83 -7.16
N PHE A 338 1.32 -13.59 -8.14
CA PHE A 338 2.08 -12.35 -8.30
C PHE A 338 1.87 -11.75 -9.68
N HIS A 339 2.13 -10.46 -9.82
CA HIS A 339 2.11 -9.78 -11.12
C HIS A 339 3.14 -10.36 -12.09
N ARG A 340 2.83 -10.33 -13.39
CA ARG A 340 3.63 -10.92 -14.48
C ARG A 340 4.04 -9.92 -15.53
N ARG A 341 3.12 -9.06 -15.95
CA ARG A 341 3.26 -8.13 -17.08
C ARG A 341 3.19 -6.69 -16.67
N VAL A 342 2.41 -6.39 -15.62
CA VAL A 342 2.28 -5.04 -15.06
C VAL A 342 2.98 -4.97 -13.71
N PRO A 343 3.46 -3.79 -13.29
CA PRO A 343 4.07 -3.64 -11.97
C PRO A 343 3.04 -3.85 -10.86
N PRO A 344 3.43 -4.39 -9.69
CA PRO A 344 2.53 -4.58 -8.56
C PRO A 344 2.11 -3.26 -7.88
N GLY A 345 2.92 -2.19 -8.00
CA GLY A 345 2.61 -0.86 -7.47
C GLY A 345 1.69 -0.06 -8.39
N ASP A 346 1.59 1.23 -8.14
CA ASP A 346 0.62 2.18 -8.71
C ASP A 346 0.61 2.23 -10.23
N GLY A 347 1.74 1.96 -10.89
CA GLY A 347 1.78 1.82 -12.34
C GLY A 347 0.88 0.72 -12.92
N GLY A 348 0.44 -0.24 -12.09
CA GLY A 348 -0.51 -1.29 -12.47
C GLY A 348 -1.98 -0.95 -12.19
N VAL A 349 -2.27 0.06 -11.37
CA VAL A 349 -3.63 0.39 -10.88
C VAL A 349 -4.60 0.69 -12.02
N SER A 350 -4.16 1.36 -13.09
CA SER A 350 -5.03 1.67 -14.23
C SER A 350 -5.59 0.43 -14.92
N LEU A 351 -4.86 -0.70 -14.92
CA LEU A 351 -5.39 -2.00 -15.39
C LEU A 351 -6.56 -2.47 -14.52
N GLY A 352 -6.41 -2.38 -13.19
CA GLY A 352 -7.47 -2.74 -12.25
C GLY A 352 -8.70 -1.84 -12.36
N GLN A 353 -8.48 -0.53 -12.50
CA GLN A 353 -9.57 0.43 -12.71
C GLN A 353 -10.38 0.11 -13.97
N VAL A 354 -9.71 -0.26 -15.06
CA VAL A 354 -10.38 -0.71 -16.29
C VAL A 354 -11.18 -1.99 -16.05
N ALA A 355 -10.64 -2.97 -15.33
CA ALA A 355 -11.32 -4.24 -15.05
C ALA A 355 -12.58 -4.02 -14.20
N VAL A 356 -12.48 -3.20 -13.14
CA VAL A 356 -13.64 -2.84 -12.29
C VAL A 356 -14.67 -2.03 -13.07
N GLY A 357 -14.22 -1.05 -13.88
CA GLY A 357 -15.11 -0.26 -14.74
C GLY A 357 -15.90 -1.11 -15.72
N LEU A 358 -15.24 -2.09 -16.37
CA LEU A 358 -15.91 -3.06 -17.25
C LEU A 358 -16.96 -3.89 -16.49
N ALA A 359 -16.60 -4.40 -15.31
CA ALA A 359 -17.51 -5.20 -14.50
C ALA A 359 -18.75 -4.41 -14.08
N ALA A 360 -18.60 -3.14 -13.75
CA ALA A 360 -19.71 -2.26 -13.35
C ALA A 360 -20.74 -2.06 -14.47
N ILE A 361 -20.29 -1.89 -15.73
CA ILE A 361 -21.25 -1.71 -16.86
C ILE A 361 -21.83 -3.04 -17.34
N SER A 362 -21.19 -4.17 -17.11
CA SER A 362 -21.72 -5.48 -17.48
C SER A 362 -22.99 -5.83 -16.70
N ASP A 363 -23.21 -5.24 -15.54
CA ASP A 363 -24.42 -5.39 -14.73
C ASP A 363 -25.56 -4.48 -15.19
N TRP A 364 -25.30 -3.43 -16.00
CA TRP A 364 -26.31 -2.52 -16.54
C TRP A 364 -26.96 -3.05 -17.81
N THR A 365 -26.35 -4.06 -18.45
CA THR A 365 -26.84 -4.67 -19.71
C THR A 365 -27.57 -6.00 -19.47
N ALA A 366 -27.72 -6.45 -18.22
CA ALA A 366 -28.48 -7.65 -17.83
C ALA A 366 -29.83 -7.24 -17.22
#